data_a2234066229b5202a1b43c9f270bb88e
#
_entry.id   a2234066229b5202a1b43c9f270bb88e
#
_cell.length_a   1.000
_cell.length_b   1.000
_cell.length_c   1.000
_cell.angle_alpha   90.00
_cell.angle_beta   90.00
_cell.angle_gamma   90.00
#
_symmetry.space_group_name_H-M   'P 1'
#
loop_
_entity.id
_entity.type
_entity.pdbx_description
1 polymer ?
#
loop_
_entity_poly.entity_id
_entity_poly.type
_entity_poly.pdbx_seq_one_letter_code
_entity_poly.pdbx_strand_id
1 'polypeptide(L)'
;MKKWLTLLGASLLGMSSHLTYAHEYLLPTDGSRIIGENVSYTVPDDKRSLETIAAQYQVGLLNMMEANPGIDPLLPEAGKTLQIPLQMILPDTVRKGIVINLAELRLYYYPKEGGTVDVYPIGIGQLGRETPEMVTSVSQLIKDPTWTPTANIRKNYAAKG
;
A
#
# COMPACT_ATOMS: atom_id res chain seq x y z
N MET A 1 -11.47 -22.94 58.90
CA MET A 1 -12.09 -23.10 57.57
C MET A 1 -11.54 -22.00 56.65
N LYS A 2 -10.52 -22.29 55.83
CA LYS A 2 -9.91 -21.33 54.88
C LYS A 2 -10.49 -21.58 53.49
N LYS A 3 -11.23 -20.60 52.94
CA LYS A 3 -11.76 -20.62 51.58
C LYS A 3 -10.65 -20.17 50.64
N TRP A 4 -10.26 -21.02 49.73
CA TRP A 4 -9.35 -20.71 48.62
C TRP A 4 -10.20 -20.16 47.45
N LEU A 5 -9.96 -18.91 47.09
CA LEU A 5 -10.47 -18.31 45.84
C LEU A 5 -9.47 -18.62 44.72
N THR A 6 -9.86 -19.46 43.80
CA THR A 6 -9.15 -19.66 42.52
C THR A 6 -9.56 -18.58 41.55
N LEU A 7 -8.63 -17.65 41.24
CA LEU A 7 -8.75 -16.71 40.14
C LEU A 7 -8.45 -17.44 38.82
N LEU A 8 -9.47 -17.66 38.00
CA LEU A 8 -9.29 -18.04 36.60
C LEU A 8 -8.91 -16.78 35.81
N GLY A 9 -7.62 -16.68 35.42
CA GLY A 9 -7.17 -15.71 34.47
C GLY A 9 -7.56 -16.11 33.05
N ALA A 10 -8.53 -15.44 32.48
CA ALA A 10 -8.86 -15.57 31.07
C ALA A 10 -7.84 -14.80 30.23
N SER A 11 -6.93 -15.53 29.57
CA SER A 11 -6.03 -14.97 28.55
C SER A 11 -6.84 -14.68 27.30
N LEU A 12 -7.17 -13.41 27.04
CA LEU A 12 -7.64 -12.97 25.73
C LEU A 12 -6.43 -13.03 24.79
N LEU A 13 -6.33 -14.09 23.99
CA LEU A 13 -5.51 -14.08 22.77
C LEU A 13 -6.16 -13.11 21.77
N GLY A 14 -5.63 -11.90 21.70
CA GLY A 14 -5.96 -10.96 20.64
C GLY A 14 -5.50 -11.51 19.30
N MET A 15 -6.40 -12.04 18.50
CA MET A 15 -6.17 -12.28 17.09
C MET A 15 -6.03 -10.92 16.41
N SER A 16 -4.81 -10.45 16.22
CA SER A 16 -4.50 -9.34 15.33
C SER A 16 -4.78 -9.80 13.90
N SER A 17 -6.00 -9.58 13.42
CA SER A 17 -6.29 -9.61 12.00
C SER A 17 -5.49 -8.48 11.36
N HIS A 18 -4.44 -8.80 10.62
CA HIS A 18 -3.75 -7.86 9.74
C HIS A 18 -4.71 -7.54 8.58
N LEU A 19 -5.63 -6.63 8.85
CA LEU A 19 -6.38 -5.97 7.80
C LEU A 19 -5.37 -5.08 7.07
N THR A 20 -5.19 -5.30 5.79
CA THR A 20 -4.49 -4.39 4.88
C THR A 20 -5.35 -3.13 4.80
N TYR A 21 -5.09 -2.17 5.67
CA TYR A 21 -5.75 -0.87 5.61
C TYR A 21 -5.04 0.00 4.59
N ALA A 22 -5.81 0.65 3.72
CA ALA A 22 -5.36 1.84 3.01
C ALA A 22 -4.92 2.90 4.00
N HIS A 23 -3.97 3.74 3.62
CA HIS A 23 -3.79 5.00 4.33
C HIS A 23 -4.96 5.91 3.98
N GLU A 24 -5.85 6.14 4.95
CA GLU A 24 -6.90 7.14 4.86
C GLU A 24 -6.34 8.53 5.19
N TYR A 25 -6.58 9.48 4.33
CA TYR A 25 -6.19 10.88 4.52
C TYR A 25 -7.41 11.78 4.49
N LEU A 26 -7.42 12.81 5.35
CA LEU A 26 -8.40 13.87 5.26
C LEU A 26 -8.14 14.73 4.01
N LEU A 27 -9.19 15.04 3.28
CA LEU A 27 -9.10 15.98 2.16
C LEU A 27 -8.95 17.40 2.69
N PRO A 28 -8.01 18.19 2.14
CA PRO A 28 -7.88 19.60 2.50
C PRO A 28 -9.15 20.39 2.18
N THR A 29 -9.56 21.25 3.11
CA THR A 29 -10.72 22.15 2.96
C THR A 29 -10.35 23.55 2.47
N ASP A 30 -9.06 23.87 2.43
CA ASP A 30 -8.50 25.15 2.04
C ASP A 30 -8.15 25.27 0.56
N GLY A 31 -8.49 24.25 -0.24
CA GLY A 31 -8.14 24.18 -1.65
C GLY A 31 -6.73 23.62 -1.93
N SER A 32 -5.96 23.28 -0.91
CA SER A 32 -4.68 22.59 -1.03
C SER A 32 -4.86 21.21 -1.70
N ARG A 33 -3.79 20.73 -2.31
CA ARG A 33 -3.71 19.36 -2.84
C ARG A 33 -2.69 18.51 -2.11
N ILE A 34 -2.03 19.06 -1.10
CA ILE A 34 -1.03 18.33 -0.32
C ILE A 34 -1.73 17.59 0.81
N ILE A 35 -1.47 16.28 0.92
CA ILE A 35 -1.95 15.41 2.00
C ILE A 35 -0.80 14.61 2.58
N GLY A 36 -0.97 14.15 3.82
CA GLY A 36 0.02 13.35 4.54
C GLY A 36 1.25 14.14 4.96
N GLU A 37 2.12 13.49 5.71
CA GLU A 37 3.41 14.04 6.17
C GLU A 37 4.47 12.95 6.09
N ASN A 38 5.66 13.29 5.65
CA ASN A 38 6.77 12.36 5.62
C ASN A 38 7.23 12.02 7.04
N VAL A 39 7.59 10.75 7.26
CA VAL A 39 8.00 10.24 8.56
C VAL A 39 9.46 9.77 8.50
N SER A 40 10.24 10.14 9.52
CA SER A 40 11.58 9.58 9.71
C SER A 40 11.49 8.24 10.42
N TYR A 41 12.20 7.24 9.89
CA TYR A 41 12.23 5.87 10.42
C TYR A 41 13.67 5.40 10.58
N THR A 42 14.04 4.92 11.76
CA THR A 42 15.36 4.33 12.00
C THR A 42 15.31 2.82 11.75
N VAL A 43 16.17 2.32 10.88
CA VAL A 43 16.26 0.91 10.54
C VAL A 43 16.69 0.10 11.76
N PRO A 44 15.89 -0.89 12.24
CA PRO A 44 16.28 -1.74 13.34
C PRO A 44 17.33 -2.79 12.91
N ASP A 45 18.04 -3.35 13.87
CA ASP A 45 18.99 -4.45 13.63
C ASP A 45 18.26 -5.82 13.62
N ASP A 46 17.37 -6.00 12.65
CA ASP A 46 16.61 -7.24 12.47
C ASP A 46 16.64 -7.79 11.04
N LYS A 47 17.51 -7.21 10.19
CA LYS A 47 17.78 -7.65 8.82
C LYS A 47 16.55 -7.59 7.88
N ARG A 48 15.54 -6.77 8.19
CA ARG A 48 14.39 -6.59 7.30
C ARG A 48 14.77 -5.84 6.03
N SER A 49 14.14 -6.19 4.92
CA SER A 49 14.32 -5.48 3.64
C SER A 49 13.57 -4.15 3.61
N LEU A 50 13.97 -3.27 2.69
CA LEU A 50 13.26 -2.01 2.42
C LEU A 50 11.81 -2.28 1.99
N GLU A 51 11.54 -3.39 1.27
CA GLU A 51 10.20 -3.83 0.91
C GLU A 51 9.34 -4.13 2.15
N THR A 52 9.91 -4.82 3.15
CA THR A 52 9.20 -5.11 4.41
C THR A 52 8.86 -3.82 5.14
N ILE A 53 9.77 -2.84 5.17
CA ILE A 53 9.54 -1.53 5.77
C ILE A 53 8.46 -0.77 4.97
N ALA A 54 8.56 -0.75 3.65
CA ALA A 54 7.59 -0.11 2.76
C ALA A 54 6.18 -0.68 2.97
N ALA A 55 6.05 -2.00 3.04
CA ALA A 55 4.79 -2.68 3.29
C ALA A 55 4.17 -2.31 4.66
N GLN A 56 4.99 -2.15 5.70
CA GLN A 56 4.53 -1.71 7.03
C GLN A 56 3.85 -0.34 6.98
N TYR A 57 4.34 0.55 6.12
CA TYR A 57 3.79 1.89 5.92
C TYR A 57 2.89 2.01 4.70
N GLN A 58 2.57 0.88 4.04
CA GLN A 58 1.74 0.85 2.82
C GLN A 58 2.25 1.80 1.72
N VAL A 59 3.55 1.92 1.60
CA VAL A 59 4.24 2.70 0.56
C VAL A 59 4.77 1.74 -0.49
N GLY A 60 4.72 2.14 -1.76
CA GLY A 60 5.33 1.37 -2.85
C GLY A 60 6.85 1.31 -2.71
N LEU A 61 7.46 0.15 -3.02
CA LEU A 61 8.92 -0.02 -2.93
C LEU A 61 9.67 1.02 -3.77
N LEU A 62 9.19 1.32 -4.98
CA LEU A 62 9.84 2.32 -5.84
C LEU A 62 9.81 3.71 -5.21
N ASN A 63 8.68 4.12 -4.61
CA ASN A 63 8.60 5.39 -3.89
C ASN A 63 9.56 5.44 -2.69
N MET A 64 9.70 4.30 -1.98
CA MET A 64 10.68 4.19 -0.89
C MET A 64 12.11 4.31 -1.38
N MET A 65 12.47 3.69 -2.50
CA MET A 65 13.81 3.79 -3.09
C MET A 65 14.13 5.21 -3.57
N GLU A 66 13.17 5.88 -4.20
CA GLU A 66 13.33 7.27 -4.65
C GLU A 66 13.53 8.24 -3.48
N ALA A 67 12.79 8.05 -2.39
CA ALA A 67 12.92 8.87 -1.19
C ALA A 67 14.22 8.61 -0.41
N ASN A 68 14.89 7.47 -0.65
CA ASN A 68 16.08 7.01 0.08
C ASN A 68 17.20 6.57 -0.87
N PRO A 69 17.76 7.47 -1.68
CA PRO A 69 18.80 7.11 -2.65
C PRO A 69 20.05 6.56 -1.94
N GLY A 70 20.63 5.51 -2.51
CA GLY A 70 21.84 4.87 -1.99
C GLY A 70 21.65 3.89 -0.83
N ILE A 71 20.42 3.62 -0.42
CA ILE A 71 20.11 2.56 0.55
C ILE A 71 20.02 1.22 -0.18
N ASP A 72 20.65 0.18 0.38
CA ASP A 72 20.49 -1.20 -0.11
C ASP A 72 19.04 -1.67 0.13
N PRO A 73 18.26 -1.98 -0.92
CA PRO A 73 16.87 -2.38 -0.75
C PRO A 73 16.69 -3.77 -0.13
N LEU A 74 17.71 -4.64 -0.23
CA LEU A 74 17.63 -5.99 0.33
C LEU A 74 18.04 -6.02 1.79
N LEU A 75 19.03 -5.20 2.17
CA LEU A 75 19.57 -5.16 3.52
C LEU A 75 19.94 -3.73 3.93
N PRO A 76 18.97 -2.87 4.23
CA PRO A 76 19.25 -1.54 4.76
C PRO A 76 20.10 -1.62 6.03
N GLU A 77 21.11 -0.77 6.13
CA GLU A 77 22.03 -0.73 7.28
C GLU A 77 21.29 -0.33 8.56
N ALA A 78 21.46 -1.15 9.62
CA ALA A 78 20.88 -0.85 10.93
C ALA A 78 21.37 0.51 11.47
N GLY A 79 20.46 1.26 12.10
CA GLY A 79 20.72 2.60 12.60
C GLY A 79 20.62 3.72 11.55
N LYS A 80 20.53 3.42 10.26
CA LYS A 80 20.25 4.44 9.24
C LYS A 80 18.85 5.00 9.39
N THR A 81 18.72 6.29 9.12
CA THR A 81 17.41 6.96 9.07
C THR A 81 16.90 6.95 7.65
N LEU A 82 15.70 6.42 7.46
CA LEU A 82 14.95 6.45 6.21
C LEU A 82 13.87 7.53 6.27
N GLN A 83 13.57 8.08 5.10
CA GLN A 83 12.40 8.92 4.88
C GLN A 83 11.25 8.05 4.37
N ILE A 84 10.15 7.96 5.11
CA ILE A 84 8.92 7.32 4.63
C ILE A 84 8.08 8.35 3.89
N PRO A 85 7.89 8.25 2.56
CA PRO A 85 7.26 9.28 1.75
C PRO A 85 5.73 9.18 1.79
N LEU A 86 5.12 9.61 2.90
CA LEU A 86 3.67 9.64 3.08
C LEU A 86 3.04 10.97 2.65
N GLN A 87 3.84 12.03 2.45
CA GLN A 87 3.34 13.27 1.88
C GLN A 87 3.21 13.15 0.36
N MET A 88 2.08 13.60 -0.18
CA MET A 88 1.80 13.51 -1.61
C MET A 88 0.91 14.66 -2.08
N ILE A 89 0.84 14.85 -3.40
CA ILE A 89 -0.02 15.83 -4.06
C ILE A 89 -1.19 15.07 -4.68
N LEU A 90 -2.41 15.40 -4.29
CA LEU A 90 -3.60 14.83 -4.91
C LEU A 90 -3.63 15.10 -6.42
N PRO A 91 -4.04 14.13 -7.25
CA PRO A 91 -4.24 14.34 -8.68
C PRO A 91 -5.19 15.51 -8.97
N ASP A 92 -4.94 16.25 -10.05
CA ASP A 92 -5.81 17.33 -10.50
C ASP A 92 -6.99 16.77 -11.30
N THR A 93 -7.89 16.10 -10.61
CA THR A 93 -9.04 15.39 -11.17
C THR A 93 -10.26 15.56 -10.29
N VAL A 94 -11.42 15.11 -10.79
CA VAL A 94 -12.63 15.03 -9.97
C VAL A 94 -12.40 14.03 -8.83
N ARG A 95 -12.56 14.49 -7.59
CA ARG A 95 -12.38 13.68 -6.36
C ARG A 95 -13.60 12.78 -6.12
N LYS A 96 -13.76 11.75 -6.96
CA LYS A 96 -14.91 10.84 -6.92
C LYS A 96 -14.53 9.45 -7.45
N GLY A 97 -14.93 8.40 -6.73
CA GLY A 97 -14.67 7.02 -7.13
C GLY A 97 -13.19 6.68 -7.10
N ILE A 98 -12.67 6.06 -8.14
CA ILE A 98 -11.28 5.60 -8.21
C ILE A 98 -10.52 6.43 -9.25
N VAL A 99 -9.36 6.97 -8.85
CA VAL A 99 -8.39 7.62 -9.72
C VAL A 99 -7.07 6.86 -9.63
N ILE A 100 -6.52 6.46 -10.77
CA ILE A 100 -5.23 5.77 -10.85
C ILE A 100 -4.21 6.72 -11.47
N ASN A 101 -3.17 7.05 -10.70
CA ASN A 101 -2.03 7.82 -11.19
C ASN A 101 -0.89 6.86 -11.52
N LEU A 102 -0.68 6.61 -12.81
CA LEU A 102 0.34 5.66 -13.29
C LEU A 102 1.75 6.17 -13.02
N ALA A 103 1.98 7.49 -13.10
CA ALA A 103 3.31 8.07 -12.87
C ALA A 103 3.74 7.97 -11.40
N GLU A 104 2.81 8.05 -10.46
CA GLU A 104 3.07 7.94 -9.02
C GLU A 104 2.95 6.51 -8.49
N LEU A 105 2.46 5.57 -9.31
CA LEU A 105 2.14 4.19 -8.90
C LEU A 105 1.16 4.15 -7.73
N ARG A 106 0.12 4.98 -7.79
CA ARG A 106 -0.88 5.13 -6.74
C ARG A 106 -2.30 5.06 -7.28
N LEU A 107 -3.17 4.43 -6.49
CA LEU A 107 -4.62 4.44 -6.64
C LEU A 107 -5.21 5.28 -5.50
N TYR A 108 -6.07 6.22 -5.85
CA TYR A 108 -6.83 7.06 -4.94
C TYR A 108 -8.29 6.64 -4.99
N TYR A 109 -8.85 6.24 -3.87
CA TYR A 109 -10.27 5.96 -3.74
C TYR A 109 -10.93 7.06 -2.91
N TYR A 110 -11.91 7.71 -3.51
CA TYR A 110 -12.72 8.76 -2.89
C TYR A 110 -14.07 8.17 -2.48
N PRO A 111 -14.33 7.92 -1.17
CA PRO A 111 -15.61 7.44 -0.67
C PRO A 111 -16.77 8.36 -1.03
N LYS A 112 -17.99 7.80 -1.14
CA LYS A 112 -19.19 8.58 -1.46
C LYS A 112 -19.55 9.59 -0.38
N GLU A 113 -19.23 9.28 0.85
CA GLU A 113 -19.42 10.11 2.04
C GLU A 113 -18.60 11.39 1.98
N GLY A 114 -17.52 11.39 1.22
CA GLY A 114 -16.61 12.51 1.04
C GLY A 114 -15.72 12.77 2.26
N GLY A 115 -14.91 13.81 2.18
CA GLY A 115 -14.05 14.26 3.28
C GLY A 115 -12.73 13.49 3.42
N THR A 116 -12.60 12.30 2.86
CA THR A 116 -11.38 11.47 2.91
C THR A 116 -10.98 10.95 1.54
N VAL A 117 -9.76 10.43 1.45
CA VAL A 117 -9.24 9.65 0.34
C VAL A 117 -8.40 8.50 0.87
N ASP A 118 -8.66 7.30 0.37
CA ASP A 118 -7.83 6.14 0.63
C ASP A 118 -6.78 6.01 -0.47
N VAL A 119 -5.52 5.81 -0.08
CA VAL A 119 -4.40 5.72 -1.02
C VAL A 119 -3.76 4.34 -0.93
N TYR A 120 -3.58 3.72 -2.10
CA TYR A 120 -2.97 2.40 -2.25
C TYR A 120 -1.78 2.46 -3.20
N PRO A 121 -0.64 1.83 -2.88
CA PRO A 121 0.39 1.58 -3.87
C PRO A 121 -0.10 0.53 -4.88
N ILE A 122 0.24 0.73 -6.15
CA ILE A 122 -0.13 -0.20 -7.22
C ILE A 122 1.07 -0.57 -8.09
N GLY A 123 0.96 -1.72 -8.76
CA GLY A 123 1.81 -2.06 -9.90
C GLY A 123 1.13 -1.63 -11.21
N ILE A 124 1.93 -1.35 -12.21
CA ILE A 124 1.47 -1.03 -13.57
C ILE A 124 2.02 -2.04 -14.58
N GLY A 125 1.50 -1.99 -15.81
CA GLY A 125 2.01 -2.79 -16.92
C GLY A 125 3.46 -2.48 -17.23
N GLN A 126 4.23 -3.50 -17.61
CA GLN A 126 5.63 -3.35 -18.01
C GLN A 126 5.74 -2.83 -19.46
N LEU A 127 6.93 -2.39 -19.84
CA LEU A 127 7.22 -1.92 -21.19
C LEU A 127 6.75 -2.92 -22.27
N GLY A 128 6.00 -2.43 -23.26
CA GLY A 128 5.36 -3.25 -24.29
C GLY A 128 4.05 -3.92 -23.88
N ARG A 129 3.56 -3.65 -22.66
CA ARG A 129 2.27 -4.06 -22.11
C ARG A 129 1.75 -3.04 -21.12
N GLU A 130 1.75 -1.80 -21.54
CA GLU A 130 1.42 -0.64 -20.73
C GLU A 130 -0.02 -0.74 -20.22
N THR A 131 -0.23 -0.22 -19.00
CA THR A 131 -1.58 -0.02 -18.49
C THR A 131 -2.24 1.10 -19.30
N PRO A 132 -3.40 0.87 -19.93
CA PRO A 132 -4.02 1.88 -20.78
C PRO A 132 -4.59 3.03 -19.93
N GLU A 133 -4.48 4.25 -20.45
CA GLU A 133 -5.19 5.41 -19.92
C GLU A 133 -6.63 5.41 -20.44
N MET A 134 -7.59 5.32 -19.52
CA MET A 134 -9.01 5.26 -19.88
C MET A 134 -9.91 5.70 -18.73
N VAL A 135 -11.13 6.06 -19.06
CA VAL A 135 -12.23 6.18 -18.11
C VAL A 135 -13.11 4.94 -18.22
N THR A 136 -13.34 4.27 -17.10
CA THR A 136 -14.13 3.05 -17.05
C THR A 136 -14.93 2.97 -15.74
N SER A 137 -15.64 1.88 -15.53
CA SER A 137 -16.40 1.62 -14.31
C SER A 137 -16.17 0.20 -13.82
N VAL A 138 -16.30 -0.01 -12.50
CA VAL A 138 -16.29 -1.34 -11.92
C VAL A 138 -17.57 -2.07 -12.34
N SER A 139 -17.42 -3.10 -13.17
CA SER A 139 -18.55 -3.91 -13.66
C SER A 139 -18.86 -5.10 -12.76
N GLN A 140 -17.88 -5.60 -12.01
CA GLN A 140 -18.04 -6.78 -11.18
C GLN A 140 -17.06 -6.73 -9.99
N LEU A 141 -17.54 -7.18 -8.83
CA LEU A 141 -16.75 -7.40 -7.63
C LEU A 141 -16.76 -8.90 -7.31
N ILE A 142 -15.59 -9.53 -7.29
CA ILE A 142 -15.45 -10.96 -6.99
C ILE A 142 -14.60 -11.09 -5.73
N LYS A 143 -15.15 -11.73 -4.71
CA LYS A 143 -14.40 -12.03 -3.49
C LYS A 143 -13.49 -13.24 -3.75
N ASP A 144 -12.23 -13.14 -3.29
CA ASP A 144 -11.22 -14.20 -3.39
C ASP A 144 -11.12 -14.81 -4.81
N PRO A 145 -10.87 -13.97 -5.86
CA PRO A 145 -10.90 -14.44 -7.24
C PRO A 145 -9.75 -15.41 -7.51
N THR A 146 -10.05 -16.50 -8.24
CA THR A 146 -9.01 -17.38 -8.78
C THR A 146 -8.37 -16.72 -10.00
N TRP A 147 -7.06 -16.48 -9.96
CA TRP A 147 -6.35 -16.00 -11.12
C TRP A 147 -6.16 -17.12 -12.15
N THR A 148 -6.61 -16.88 -13.39
CA THR A 148 -6.42 -17.80 -14.51
C THR A 148 -5.55 -17.13 -15.57
N PRO A 149 -4.39 -17.72 -15.96
CA PRO A 149 -3.55 -17.16 -17.00
C PRO A 149 -4.32 -17.00 -18.31
N THR A 150 -4.15 -15.86 -18.99
CA THR A 150 -4.73 -15.67 -20.32
C THR A 150 -4.18 -16.66 -21.34
N ALA A 151 -4.87 -16.86 -22.46
CA ALA A 151 -4.41 -17.77 -23.52
C ALA A 151 -2.99 -17.42 -24.00
N ASN A 152 -2.67 -16.12 -24.13
CA ASN A 152 -1.34 -15.65 -24.53
C ASN A 152 -0.28 -15.98 -23.47
N ILE A 153 -0.59 -15.81 -22.19
CA ILE A 153 0.33 -16.17 -21.11
C ILE A 153 0.61 -17.68 -21.15
N ARG A 154 -0.43 -18.52 -21.24
CA ARG A 154 -0.27 -19.98 -21.35
C ARG A 154 0.58 -20.38 -22.55
N LYS A 155 0.32 -19.78 -23.74
CA LYS A 155 1.10 -20.03 -24.95
C LYS A 155 2.58 -19.66 -24.80
N ASN A 156 2.86 -18.52 -24.17
CA ASN A 156 4.24 -18.07 -23.93
C ASN A 156 4.99 -18.98 -22.96
N TYR A 157 4.33 -19.50 -21.93
CA TYR A 157 4.94 -20.48 -21.02
C TYR A 157 5.21 -21.82 -21.74
N ALA A 158 4.26 -22.32 -22.51
CA ALA A 158 4.45 -23.56 -23.28
C ALA A 158 5.57 -23.46 -24.35
N ALA A 159 5.84 -22.26 -24.85
CA ALA A 159 6.93 -22.04 -25.82
C ALA A 159 8.33 -21.93 -25.18
N LYS A 160 8.38 -21.77 -23.84
CA LYS A 160 9.66 -21.67 -23.10
C LYS A 160 10.09 -23.00 -22.46
N GLY A 161 9.33 -24.07 -22.66
CA GLY A 161 9.59 -25.44 -22.18
C GLY A 161 9.24 -25.58 -20.74
#